data_fa4c7bc9dbc85c0eb460d1bf81302956
#
_entry.id   fa4c7bc9dbc85c0eb460d1bf81302956
#
_cell.length_a   1.000
_cell.length_b   1.000
_cell.length_c   1.000
_cell.angle_alpha   90.00
_cell.angle_beta   90.00
_cell.angle_gamma   90.00
#
_symmetry.space_group_name_H-M   'P 1'
#
loop_
_entity.id
_entity.type
_entity.pdbx_description
1 polymer ?
#
loop_
_entity_poly.entity_id
_entity_poly.type
_entity_poly.pdbx_seq_one_letter_code
_entity_poly.pdbx_strand_id
1 'polypeptide(L)'
;MALNDVEEDLPYTMGRLIAGARNKKNISLEELSQGVMSAEDLNFIEKDDEYADKTTWDFLLGRLGISPLIYECYVEQEEYDLFKARKEMREISNRIMSNTIMGNENISSSIMRCEDTAQLKLLADQLEKRCQRYATLLNNVKNITAAIHQIFLANMKGYVILAKQRGELCKADALKFHMESEWKRIYSSDAVSWIQKPHKVLMAVYEQEMLFLLAQGYEESGESGKAIQILTWLWEQRKRGGDPEENTRVLSFVAWKLAALEWSRKRQEKAMEICQEAIDRSIQAESFRGLLPLLKRRLFFEKQLKCNQEEWDEQEKTIGMIDELFAEFQVNPYGLFALTTFENARIADEIIRIRRKEQNLTQTKLSEGILEPESYSRFECGKRKLRWKKKKKLLERLGERGNKVTLLLESDDPDVVEEYQRIQDCAYRDQYD
;
A
#
# COMPACT_ATOMS: atom_id res chain seq x y z
N MET A 1 7.51 8.21 43.58
CA MET A 1 8.41 7.38 42.78
C MET A 1 8.88 8.27 41.65
N ALA A 2 10.16 8.57 41.60
CA ALA A 2 10.72 9.71 40.87
C ALA A 2 10.67 9.47 39.35
N LEU A 3 10.12 10.43 38.64
CA LEU A 3 10.18 10.63 37.18
C LEU A 3 11.55 11.26 36.79
N ASN A 4 12.64 10.56 37.09
CA ASN A 4 13.99 11.06 36.82
C ASN A 4 14.81 10.04 36.02
N ASP A 5 14.30 9.57 34.92
CA ASP A 5 15.08 8.97 33.85
C ASP A 5 14.34 9.22 32.51
N VAL A 6 14.10 10.51 32.21
CA VAL A 6 13.87 10.93 30.83
C VAL A 6 15.27 10.99 30.23
N GLU A 7 15.71 9.89 29.62
CA GLU A 7 16.79 9.94 28.64
C GLU A 7 16.47 11.08 27.68
N GLU A 8 17.43 12.02 27.53
CA GLU A 8 17.35 13.13 26.60
C GLU A 8 16.74 12.63 25.28
N ASP A 9 15.59 13.18 24.92
CA ASP A 9 14.82 12.84 23.72
C ASP A 9 15.66 13.06 22.46
N LEU A 10 16.49 12.10 22.14
CA LEU A 10 17.03 11.97 20.80
C LEU A 10 15.82 11.80 19.86
N PRO A 11 15.71 12.59 18.80
CA PRO A 11 14.56 12.55 17.91
C PRO A 11 14.30 11.11 17.46
N TYR A 12 13.06 10.67 17.63
CA TYR A 12 12.62 9.33 17.25
C TYR A 12 12.78 9.21 15.74
N THR A 13 13.79 8.49 15.29
CA THR A 13 14.08 8.32 13.88
C THR A 13 13.34 7.12 13.33
N MET A 14 13.08 7.11 12.00
CA MET A 14 12.41 5.97 11.36
C MET A 14 13.21 4.68 11.53
N GLY A 15 14.54 4.74 11.44
CA GLY A 15 15.40 3.59 11.67
C GLY A 15 15.20 3.00 13.06
N ARG A 16 15.17 3.85 14.10
CA ARG A 16 14.92 3.41 15.49
C ARG A 16 13.51 2.85 15.67
N LEU A 17 12.49 3.45 15.04
CA LEU A 17 11.12 2.93 15.09
C LEU A 17 11.06 1.52 14.54
N ILE A 18 11.65 1.28 13.38
CA ILE A 18 11.69 -0.05 12.74
C ILE A 18 12.48 -1.04 13.59
N ALA A 19 13.67 -0.66 14.08
CA ALA A 19 14.47 -1.51 14.95
C ALA A 19 13.72 -1.88 16.25
N GLY A 20 13.07 -0.90 16.89
CA GLY A 20 12.27 -1.12 18.10
C GLY A 20 11.10 -2.07 17.86
N ALA A 21 10.33 -1.82 16.81
CA ALA A 21 9.17 -2.64 16.44
C ALA A 21 9.59 -4.09 16.05
N ARG A 22 10.68 -4.23 15.28
CA ARG A 22 11.24 -5.51 14.89
C ARG A 22 11.67 -6.31 16.12
N ASN A 23 12.45 -5.68 17.01
CA ASN A 23 12.94 -6.32 18.24
C ASN A 23 11.80 -6.74 19.17
N LYS A 24 10.78 -5.88 19.36
CA LYS A 24 9.59 -6.18 20.17
C LYS A 24 8.85 -7.42 19.66
N LYS A 25 8.85 -7.64 18.35
CA LYS A 25 8.22 -8.81 17.72
C LYS A 25 9.16 -10.01 17.56
N ASN A 26 10.41 -9.92 18.03
CA ASN A 26 11.44 -10.97 17.88
C ASN A 26 11.64 -11.39 16.41
N ILE A 27 11.64 -10.42 15.49
CA ILE A 27 11.90 -10.62 14.05
C ILE A 27 13.40 -10.37 13.80
N SER A 28 14.08 -11.24 13.05
CA SER A 28 15.48 -11.04 12.68
C SER A 28 15.62 -10.02 11.53
N LEU A 29 16.84 -9.52 11.32
CA LEU A 29 17.13 -8.65 10.17
C LEU A 29 16.86 -9.38 8.85
N GLU A 30 17.26 -10.66 8.77
CA GLU A 30 17.06 -11.52 7.60
C GLU A 30 15.56 -11.74 7.29
N GLU A 31 14.76 -11.95 8.34
CA GLU A 31 13.31 -12.13 8.20
C GLU A 31 12.65 -10.85 7.68
N LEU A 32 13.00 -9.67 8.23
CA LEU A 32 12.40 -8.40 7.82
C LEU A 32 12.85 -7.95 6.43
N SER A 33 14.11 -8.17 6.06
CA SER A 33 14.69 -7.76 4.77
C SER A 33 14.46 -8.75 3.62
N GLN A 34 13.93 -9.94 3.91
CA GLN A 34 13.83 -11.04 2.94
C GLN A 34 13.25 -10.58 1.59
N GLY A 35 13.98 -10.88 0.51
CA GLY A 35 13.52 -10.64 -0.86
C GLY A 35 13.62 -9.19 -1.36
N VAL A 36 13.98 -8.22 -0.50
CA VAL A 36 14.01 -6.80 -0.87
C VAL A 36 15.36 -6.14 -0.68
N MET A 37 16.13 -6.53 0.34
CA MET A 37 17.46 -6.00 0.61
C MET A 37 18.29 -7.00 1.42
N SER A 38 19.57 -6.74 1.60
CA SER A 38 20.40 -7.52 2.50
C SER A 38 20.10 -7.17 3.97
N ALA A 39 20.39 -8.10 4.89
CA ALA A 39 20.29 -7.83 6.33
C ALA A 39 21.27 -6.72 6.78
N GLU A 40 22.39 -6.58 6.10
CA GLU A 40 23.39 -5.54 6.36
C GLU A 40 22.86 -4.16 5.98
N ASP A 41 22.24 -4.01 4.79
CA ASP A 41 21.61 -2.76 4.35
C ASP A 41 20.48 -2.33 5.33
N LEU A 42 19.64 -3.29 5.76
CA LEU A 42 18.61 -3.01 6.75
C LEU A 42 19.22 -2.54 8.08
N ASN A 43 20.33 -3.13 8.53
CA ASN A 43 21.00 -2.70 9.75
C ASN A 43 21.56 -1.27 9.64
N PHE A 44 22.06 -0.86 8.47
CA PHE A 44 22.46 0.53 8.24
C PHE A 44 21.27 1.49 8.24
N ILE A 45 20.15 1.07 7.64
CA ILE A 45 18.90 1.83 7.65
C ILE A 45 18.37 2.01 9.09
N GLU A 46 18.38 0.95 9.91
CA GLU A 46 17.95 1.00 11.32
C GLU A 46 18.82 1.93 12.19
N LYS A 47 20.08 2.13 11.80
CA LYS A 47 21.02 3.05 12.47
C LYS A 47 21.02 4.47 11.93
N ASP A 48 20.19 4.75 10.92
CA ASP A 48 20.17 6.02 10.18
C ASP A 48 21.50 6.35 9.47
N ASP A 49 22.34 5.35 9.23
CA ASP A 49 23.62 5.53 8.53
C ASP A 49 23.42 5.58 7.01
N GLU A 50 22.33 5.00 6.52
CA GLU A 50 21.97 4.98 5.10
C GLU A 50 20.59 5.56 4.86
N TYR A 51 20.42 6.18 3.70
CA TYR A 51 19.14 6.73 3.27
C TYR A 51 18.22 5.61 2.76
N ALA A 52 17.01 5.58 3.23
CA ALA A 52 15.94 4.79 2.65
C ALA A 52 14.86 5.72 2.09
N ASP A 53 14.38 5.43 0.89
CA ASP A 53 13.26 6.14 0.28
C ASP A 53 11.95 5.83 1.02
N LYS A 54 10.95 6.72 0.86
CA LYS A 54 9.64 6.55 1.51
C LYS A 54 8.99 5.20 1.18
N THR A 55 9.14 4.73 -0.04
CA THR A 55 8.57 3.42 -0.43
C THR A 55 9.18 2.28 0.38
N THR A 56 10.47 2.37 0.70
CA THR A 56 11.16 1.40 1.55
C THR A 56 10.64 1.46 2.98
N TRP A 57 10.49 2.67 3.55
CA TRP A 57 9.90 2.83 4.88
C TRP A 57 8.49 2.24 4.97
N ASP A 58 7.62 2.61 4.03
CA ASP A 58 6.23 2.12 3.98
C ASP A 58 6.18 0.59 3.87
N PHE A 59 7.09 0.00 3.10
CA PHE A 59 7.17 -1.44 2.93
C PHE A 59 7.60 -2.16 4.21
N LEU A 60 8.63 -1.65 4.89
CA LEU A 60 9.13 -2.23 6.14
C LEU A 60 8.08 -2.08 7.27
N LEU A 61 7.43 -0.91 7.36
CA LEU A 61 6.33 -0.70 8.31
C LEU A 61 5.17 -1.65 8.04
N GLY A 62 4.77 -1.84 6.78
CA GLY A 62 3.74 -2.81 6.41
C GLY A 62 4.08 -4.24 6.84
N ARG A 63 5.34 -4.68 6.70
CA ARG A 63 5.81 -5.97 7.20
C ARG A 63 5.79 -6.08 8.72
N LEU A 64 5.90 -4.96 9.42
CA LEU A 64 5.78 -4.88 10.87
C LEU A 64 4.34 -4.66 11.34
N GLY A 65 3.38 -4.45 10.42
CA GLY A 65 1.99 -4.17 10.74
C GLY A 65 1.78 -2.80 11.37
N ILE A 66 2.54 -1.81 10.92
CA ILE A 66 2.47 -0.42 11.36
C ILE A 66 1.97 0.42 10.18
N SER A 67 1.02 1.32 10.43
CA SER A 67 0.51 2.21 9.39
C SER A 67 1.59 3.16 8.88
N PRO A 68 1.78 3.28 7.56
CA PRO A 68 2.68 4.28 7.00
C PRO A 68 2.13 5.71 7.09
N LEU A 69 0.92 5.90 7.59
CA LEU A 69 0.32 7.23 7.79
C LEU A 69 0.78 7.92 9.07
N ILE A 70 1.46 7.20 9.97
CA ILE A 70 1.89 7.72 11.27
C ILE A 70 3.07 8.69 11.21
N TYR A 71 3.67 8.92 10.05
CA TYR A 71 4.85 9.78 9.95
C TYR A 71 4.81 10.72 8.74
N GLU A 72 5.38 11.90 8.93
CA GLU A 72 5.72 12.82 7.83
C GLU A 72 7.18 12.62 7.42
N CYS A 73 7.47 12.71 6.13
CA CYS A 73 8.83 12.59 5.64
C CYS A 73 9.16 13.61 4.55
N TYR A 74 10.43 13.91 4.42
CA TYR A 74 10.97 14.65 3.30
C TYR A 74 11.45 13.65 2.23
N VAL A 75 11.03 13.87 0.99
CA VAL A 75 11.37 13.02 -0.15
C VAL A 75 12.18 13.79 -1.18
N GLU A 76 12.94 13.08 -1.98
CA GLU A 76 13.59 13.61 -3.16
C GLU A 76 12.57 13.85 -4.29
N GLN A 77 12.84 14.79 -5.19
CA GLN A 77 11.97 15.06 -6.35
C GLN A 77 11.75 13.81 -7.20
N GLU A 78 12.79 13.02 -7.37
CA GLU A 78 12.74 11.77 -8.15
C GLU A 78 11.82 10.73 -7.51
N GLU A 79 11.79 10.62 -6.19
CA GLU A 79 10.84 9.76 -5.48
C GLU A 79 9.40 10.21 -5.71
N TYR A 80 9.18 11.51 -5.66
CA TYR A 80 7.86 12.08 -5.92
C TYR A 80 7.41 11.85 -7.36
N ASP A 81 8.32 11.92 -8.33
CA ASP A 81 8.03 11.62 -9.73
C ASP A 81 7.72 10.12 -9.95
N LEU A 82 8.44 9.23 -9.25
CA LEU A 82 8.11 7.80 -9.22
C LEU A 82 6.74 7.55 -8.59
N PHE A 83 6.41 8.27 -7.52
CA PHE A 83 5.11 8.17 -6.88
C PHE A 83 3.98 8.58 -7.84
N LYS A 84 4.10 9.73 -8.52
CA LYS A 84 3.12 10.16 -9.53
C LYS A 84 2.90 9.09 -10.59
N ALA A 85 4.00 8.52 -11.11
CA ALA A 85 3.91 7.46 -12.10
C ALA A 85 3.21 6.21 -11.56
N ARG A 86 3.48 5.82 -10.29
CA ARG A 86 2.78 4.72 -9.62
C ARG A 86 1.28 5.01 -9.45
N LYS A 87 0.92 6.23 -9.04
CA LYS A 87 -0.48 6.65 -8.89
C LYS A 87 -1.24 6.50 -10.21
N GLU A 88 -0.68 7.00 -11.31
CA GLU A 88 -1.28 6.86 -12.64
C GLU A 88 -1.46 5.39 -13.07
N MET A 89 -0.46 4.52 -12.79
CA MET A 89 -0.56 3.09 -13.08
C MET A 89 -1.61 2.41 -12.21
N ARG A 90 -1.69 2.80 -10.93
CA ARG A 90 -2.67 2.28 -9.97
C ARG A 90 -4.12 2.61 -10.39
N GLU A 91 -4.37 3.81 -10.85
CA GLU A 91 -5.69 4.20 -11.37
C GLU A 91 -6.14 3.31 -12.54
N ILE A 92 -5.21 2.99 -13.45
CA ILE A 92 -5.52 2.10 -14.57
C ILE A 92 -5.71 0.66 -14.09
N SER A 93 -4.85 0.15 -13.19
CA SER A 93 -5.00 -1.22 -12.66
C SER A 93 -6.30 -1.41 -11.89
N ASN A 94 -6.73 -0.40 -11.13
CA ASN A 94 -8.02 -0.41 -10.45
C ASN A 94 -9.19 -0.45 -11.43
N ARG A 95 -9.11 0.26 -12.57
CA ARG A 95 -10.12 0.17 -13.63
C ARG A 95 -10.15 -1.19 -14.30
N ILE A 96 -9.01 -1.83 -14.51
CA ILE A 96 -8.93 -3.22 -15.01
C ILE A 96 -9.63 -4.15 -14.03
N MET A 97 -9.35 -4.02 -12.73
CA MET A 97 -9.99 -4.83 -11.70
C MET A 97 -11.50 -4.62 -11.65
N SER A 98 -11.99 -3.37 -11.70
CA SER A 98 -13.41 -3.08 -11.72
C SER A 98 -14.13 -3.78 -12.88
N ASN A 99 -13.57 -3.68 -14.08
CA ASN A 99 -14.15 -4.32 -15.27
C ASN A 99 -14.09 -5.85 -15.18
N THR A 100 -13.07 -6.40 -14.52
CA THR A 100 -12.93 -7.83 -14.29
C THR A 100 -13.91 -8.36 -13.24
N ILE A 101 -14.14 -7.60 -12.17
CA ILE A 101 -15.05 -7.94 -11.09
C ILE A 101 -16.50 -7.83 -11.56
N MET A 102 -16.88 -6.72 -12.20
CA MET A 102 -18.24 -6.50 -12.70
C MET A 102 -18.66 -7.54 -13.75
N GLY A 103 -17.73 -8.00 -14.58
CA GLY A 103 -17.99 -9.07 -15.54
C GLY A 103 -18.34 -10.41 -14.89
N ASN A 104 -17.89 -10.67 -13.67
CA ASN A 104 -18.18 -11.89 -12.93
C ASN A 104 -19.47 -11.83 -12.08
N GLU A 105 -19.99 -10.65 -11.76
CA GLU A 105 -21.24 -10.50 -10.97
C GLU A 105 -22.49 -10.71 -11.82
N ASN A 106 -22.42 -10.47 -13.10
CA ASN A 106 -23.52 -10.80 -14.04
C ASN A 106 -23.47 -12.28 -14.43
N ILE A 107 -23.77 -13.16 -13.48
CA ILE A 107 -23.78 -14.64 -13.64
C ILE A 107 -24.78 -15.14 -14.72
N SER A 108 -25.62 -14.26 -15.25
CA SER A 108 -26.56 -14.60 -16.34
C SER A 108 -26.02 -14.42 -17.76
N SER A 109 -24.84 -13.84 -17.93
CA SER A 109 -24.27 -13.67 -19.27
C SER A 109 -22.79 -14.05 -19.27
N SER A 110 -22.51 -15.27 -19.67
CA SER A 110 -21.18 -15.77 -20.07
C SER A 110 -20.62 -15.06 -21.32
N ILE A 111 -21.21 -13.95 -21.73
CA ILE A 111 -20.79 -13.18 -22.90
C ILE A 111 -20.34 -11.81 -22.39
N MET A 112 -19.04 -11.62 -22.24
CA MET A 112 -18.43 -10.30 -22.17
C MET A 112 -18.89 -9.50 -23.39
N ARG A 113 -19.46 -8.31 -23.20
CA ARG A 113 -19.87 -7.45 -24.32
C ARG A 113 -18.61 -7.04 -25.11
N CYS A 114 -18.73 -6.93 -26.42
CA CYS A 114 -17.61 -6.56 -27.29
C CYS A 114 -16.97 -5.22 -26.91
N GLU A 115 -17.75 -4.32 -26.33
CA GLU A 115 -17.32 -3.03 -25.77
C GLU A 115 -16.39 -3.20 -24.57
N ASP A 116 -16.66 -4.17 -23.69
CA ASP A 116 -15.83 -4.46 -22.50
C ASP A 116 -14.45 -4.98 -22.89
N THR A 117 -14.40 -5.82 -23.94
CA THR A 117 -13.14 -6.37 -24.48
C THR A 117 -12.27 -5.27 -25.10
N ALA A 118 -12.86 -4.37 -25.87
CA ALA A 118 -12.13 -3.24 -26.48
C ALA A 118 -11.60 -2.29 -25.40
N GLN A 119 -12.38 -2.03 -24.36
CA GLN A 119 -11.97 -1.21 -23.22
C GLN A 119 -10.83 -1.85 -22.45
N LEU A 120 -10.89 -3.16 -22.15
CA LEU A 120 -9.81 -3.89 -21.48
C LEU A 120 -8.52 -3.85 -22.27
N LYS A 121 -8.58 -4.02 -23.60
CA LYS A 121 -7.42 -3.89 -24.47
C LYS A 121 -6.79 -2.50 -24.40
N LEU A 122 -7.60 -1.44 -24.44
CA LEU A 122 -7.13 -0.07 -24.33
C LEU A 122 -6.44 0.17 -22.98
N LEU A 123 -7.03 -0.30 -21.89
CA LEU A 123 -6.45 -0.17 -20.54
C LEU A 123 -5.13 -0.96 -20.43
N ALA A 124 -5.07 -2.18 -21.01
CA ALA A 124 -3.85 -2.97 -21.03
C ALA A 124 -2.72 -2.24 -21.77
N ASP A 125 -2.99 -1.69 -22.96
CA ASP A 125 -2.01 -0.95 -23.75
C ASP A 125 -1.54 0.33 -23.04
N GLN A 126 -2.45 1.04 -22.38
CA GLN A 126 -2.12 2.21 -21.57
C GLN A 126 -1.21 1.86 -20.40
N LEU A 127 -1.56 0.80 -19.64
CA LEU A 127 -0.77 0.37 -18.48
C LEU A 127 0.60 -0.15 -18.91
N GLU A 128 0.68 -0.91 -20.01
CA GLU A 128 1.95 -1.43 -20.53
C GLU A 128 2.94 -0.31 -20.90
N LYS A 129 2.46 0.75 -21.58
CA LYS A 129 3.27 1.93 -21.90
C LYS A 129 3.78 2.63 -20.62
N ARG A 130 2.94 2.71 -19.58
CA ARG A 130 3.32 3.31 -18.30
C ARG A 130 4.31 2.43 -17.54
N CYS A 131 4.18 1.11 -17.60
CA CYS A 131 5.17 0.18 -17.04
C CYS A 131 6.55 0.38 -17.68
N GLN A 132 6.62 0.55 -19.00
CA GLN A 132 7.88 0.82 -19.71
C GLN A 132 8.49 2.16 -19.29
N ARG A 133 7.66 3.22 -19.21
CA ARG A 133 8.10 4.54 -18.73
C ARG A 133 8.60 4.47 -17.29
N TYR A 134 7.88 3.78 -16.41
CA TYR A 134 8.26 3.63 -15.01
C TYR A 134 9.59 2.88 -14.86
N ALA A 135 9.80 1.80 -15.60
CA ALA A 135 11.07 1.08 -15.62
C ALA A 135 12.24 1.98 -16.06
N THR A 136 12.00 2.86 -17.04
CA THR A 136 13.01 3.85 -17.48
C THR A 136 13.31 4.88 -16.40
N LEU A 137 12.29 5.39 -15.70
CA LEU A 137 12.47 6.32 -14.59
C LEU A 137 13.25 5.65 -13.45
N LEU A 138 12.91 4.41 -13.11
CA LEU A 138 13.54 3.63 -12.06
C LEU A 138 15.05 3.47 -12.28
N ASN A 139 15.48 3.25 -13.51
CA ASN A 139 16.90 3.11 -13.85
C ASN A 139 17.71 4.42 -13.67
N ASN A 140 17.04 5.56 -13.62
CA ASN A 140 17.67 6.87 -13.48
C ASN A 140 17.72 7.37 -12.03
N VAL A 141 17.00 6.73 -11.11
CA VAL A 141 16.96 7.12 -9.69
C VAL A 141 17.98 6.33 -8.92
N LYS A 142 18.76 7.04 -8.11
CA LYS A 142 19.76 6.45 -7.19
C LYS A 142 19.19 6.46 -5.77
N ASN A 143 19.71 5.60 -4.93
CA ASN A 143 19.38 5.53 -3.50
C ASN A 143 17.90 5.12 -3.23
N ILE A 144 17.38 4.19 -4.01
CA ILE A 144 16.08 3.57 -3.79
C ILE A 144 16.24 2.05 -3.70
N THR A 145 15.35 1.41 -2.98
CA THR A 145 15.30 -0.07 -2.91
C THR A 145 14.62 -0.62 -4.15
N ALA A 146 15.40 -0.78 -5.22
CA ALA A 146 14.91 -1.19 -6.54
C ALA A 146 14.01 -2.45 -6.51
N ALA A 147 14.29 -3.40 -5.60
CA ALA A 147 13.52 -4.64 -5.48
C ALA A 147 12.03 -4.37 -5.16
N ILE A 148 11.72 -3.42 -4.27
CA ILE A 148 10.35 -3.07 -3.90
C ILE A 148 9.60 -2.49 -5.11
N HIS A 149 10.25 -1.59 -5.84
CA HIS A 149 9.70 -1.02 -7.08
C HIS A 149 9.50 -2.09 -8.17
N GLN A 150 10.36 -3.12 -8.21
CA GLN A 150 10.21 -4.25 -9.12
C GLN A 150 9.02 -5.14 -8.74
N ILE A 151 8.73 -5.34 -7.44
CA ILE A 151 7.51 -6.04 -6.99
C ILE A 151 6.27 -5.29 -7.49
N PHE A 152 6.22 -3.97 -7.29
CA PHE A 152 5.12 -3.15 -7.81
C PHE A 152 4.99 -3.27 -9.33
N LEU A 153 6.10 -3.18 -10.07
CA LEU A 153 6.10 -3.30 -11.53
C LEU A 153 5.63 -4.68 -12.00
N ALA A 154 6.01 -5.75 -11.29
CA ALA A 154 5.54 -7.11 -11.57
C ALA A 154 4.02 -7.22 -11.42
N ASN A 155 3.45 -6.62 -10.36
CA ASN A 155 2.01 -6.56 -10.16
C ASN A 155 1.31 -5.79 -11.30
N MET A 156 1.84 -4.63 -11.70
CA MET A 156 1.27 -3.86 -12.81
C MET A 156 1.29 -4.64 -14.14
N LYS A 157 2.37 -5.34 -14.43
CA LYS A 157 2.45 -6.27 -15.58
C LYS A 157 1.45 -7.42 -15.44
N GLY A 158 1.23 -7.92 -14.23
CA GLY A 158 0.19 -8.91 -13.94
C GLY A 158 -1.20 -8.41 -14.35
N TYR A 159 -1.56 -7.15 -14.05
CA TYR A 159 -2.82 -6.55 -14.50
C TYR A 159 -2.91 -6.39 -16.03
N VAL A 160 -1.80 -6.05 -16.68
CA VAL A 160 -1.76 -6.02 -18.17
C VAL A 160 -2.10 -7.41 -18.74
N ILE A 161 -1.47 -8.45 -18.19
CA ILE A 161 -1.70 -9.81 -18.62
C ILE A 161 -3.15 -10.23 -18.32
N LEU A 162 -3.67 -9.94 -17.13
CA LEU A 162 -5.04 -10.22 -16.74
C LEU A 162 -6.05 -9.60 -17.72
N ALA A 163 -5.86 -8.31 -18.05
CA ALA A 163 -6.71 -7.64 -19.02
C ALA A 163 -6.62 -8.25 -20.42
N LYS A 164 -5.41 -8.64 -20.87
CA LYS A 164 -5.19 -9.32 -22.14
C LYS A 164 -5.82 -10.73 -22.17
N GLN A 165 -5.75 -11.48 -21.06
CA GLN A 165 -6.41 -12.80 -20.95
C GLN A 165 -7.94 -12.68 -21.05
N ARG A 166 -8.52 -11.72 -20.29
CA ARG A 166 -9.96 -11.45 -20.34
C ARG A 166 -10.42 -10.96 -21.71
N GLY A 167 -9.57 -10.24 -22.44
CA GLY A 167 -9.79 -9.84 -23.81
C GLY A 167 -9.44 -10.91 -24.86
N GLU A 168 -9.16 -12.16 -24.42
CA GLU A 168 -8.76 -13.28 -25.31
C GLU A 168 -7.51 -13.01 -26.17
N LEU A 169 -6.64 -12.08 -25.71
CA LEU A 169 -5.43 -11.67 -26.43
C LEU A 169 -4.19 -12.49 -26.06
N CYS A 170 -4.25 -13.30 -25.01
CA CYS A 170 -3.18 -14.20 -24.60
C CYS A 170 -3.74 -15.48 -23.94
N LYS A 171 -2.84 -16.44 -23.66
CA LYS A 171 -3.22 -17.75 -23.09
C LYS A 171 -3.79 -17.61 -21.68
N ALA A 172 -4.72 -18.49 -21.31
CA ALA A 172 -5.39 -18.52 -20.01
C ALA A 172 -4.44 -18.73 -18.81
N ASP A 173 -3.24 -19.26 -19.01
CA ASP A 173 -2.24 -19.52 -17.99
C ASP A 173 -1.13 -18.44 -17.91
N ALA A 174 -1.16 -17.41 -18.77
CA ALA A 174 -0.11 -16.41 -18.86
C ALA A 174 0.09 -15.62 -17.55
N LEU A 175 -1.00 -15.26 -16.86
CA LEU A 175 -0.93 -14.59 -15.56
C LEU A 175 -0.25 -15.47 -14.52
N LYS A 176 -0.65 -16.74 -14.43
CA LYS A 176 -0.05 -17.70 -13.51
C LYS A 176 1.46 -17.79 -13.71
N PHE A 177 1.92 -18.04 -14.94
CA PHE A 177 3.34 -18.17 -15.23
C PHE A 177 4.13 -16.90 -14.93
N HIS A 178 3.58 -15.73 -15.23
CA HIS A 178 4.23 -14.47 -14.89
C HIS A 178 4.39 -14.32 -13.39
N MET A 179 3.32 -14.50 -12.63
CA MET A 179 3.34 -14.27 -11.17
C MET A 179 4.17 -15.33 -10.43
N GLU A 180 4.14 -16.61 -10.86
CA GLU A 180 5.01 -17.66 -10.32
C GLU A 180 6.49 -17.33 -10.55
N SER A 181 6.84 -16.86 -11.75
CA SER A 181 8.22 -16.49 -12.09
C SER A 181 8.72 -15.33 -11.23
N GLU A 182 7.91 -14.28 -11.08
CA GLU A 182 8.27 -13.11 -10.27
C GLU A 182 8.35 -13.47 -8.78
N TRP A 183 7.40 -14.26 -8.26
CA TRP A 183 7.45 -14.75 -6.88
C TRP A 183 8.72 -15.55 -6.61
N LYS A 184 9.04 -16.51 -7.49
CA LYS A 184 10.23 -17.35 -7.35
C LYS A 184 11.53 -16.54 -7.43
N ARG A 185 11.56 -15.48 -8.25
CA ARG A 185 12.70 -14.56 -8.35
C ARG A 185 12.96 -13.84 -7.02
N ILE A 186 11.90 -13.45 -6.29
CA ILE A 186 11.99 -12.70 -5.04
C ILE A 186 12.28 -13.64 -3.85
N TYR A 187 11.54 -14.74 -3.74
CA TYR A 187 11.56 -15.62 -2.54
C TYR A 187 12.33 -16.91 -2.73
N SER A 188 12.88 -17.17 -3.91
CA SER A 188 13.66 -18.39 -4.25
C SER A 188 12.91 -19.70 -3.97
N SER A 189 11.57 -19.67 -3.91
CA SER A 189 10.68 -20.83 -3.71
C SER A 189 9.35 -20.58 -4.40
N ASP A 190 8.57 -21.63 -4.63
CA ASP A 190 7.20 -21.45 -5.07
C ASP A 190 6.30 -20.93 -3.93
N ALA A 191 5.23 -20.21 -4.28
CA ALA A 191 4.37 -19.53 -3.32
C ALA A 191 3.64 -20.52 -2.39
N VAL A 192 3.19 -21.67 -2.92
CA VAL A 192 2.45 -22.67 -2.13
C VAL A 192 3.34 -23.28 -1.05
N SER A 193 4.57 -23.65 -1.41
CA SER A 193 5.56 -24.15 -0.43
C SER A 193 5.99 -23.05 0.54
N TRP A 194 6.05 -21.82 0.09
CA TRP A 194 6.43 -20.68 0.94
C TRP A 194 5.40 -20.42 2.03
N ILE A 195 4.10 -20.36 1.70
CA ILE A 195 3.03 -20.09 2.67
C ILE A 195 2.85 -21.21 3.71
N GLN A 196 3.34 -22.41 3.44
CA GLN A 196 3.31 -23.54 4.41
C GLN A 196 4.34 -23.42 5.53
N LYS A 197 5.34 -22.55 5.37
CA LYS A 197 6.35 -22.31 6.41
C LYS A 197 5.84 -21.32 7.45
N PRO A 198 6.33 -21.39 8.70
CA PRO A 198 6.02 -20.38 9.69
C PRO A 198 6.72 -19.05 9.33
N HIS A 199 5.97 -17.96 9.35
CA HIS A 199 6.49 -16.62 9.11
C HIS A 199 6.14 -15.72 10.30
N LYS A 200 7.12 -14.94 10.78
CA LYS A 200 6.88 -13.92 11.82
C LYS A 200 6.47 -12.57 11.22
N VAL A 201 6.96 -12.30 10.03
CA VAL A 201 6.72 -11.05 9.30
C VAL A 201 5.36 -11.09 8.64
N LEU A 202 4.64 -9.97 8.64
CA LEU A 202 3.46 -9.77 7.81
C LEU A 202 3.88 -9.53 6.36
N MET A 203 2.93 -9.62 5.45
CA MET A 203 3.14 -9.23 4.07
C MET A 203 2.83 -7.75 3.88
N ALA A 204 3.74 -7.00 3.27
CA ALA A 204 3.45 -5.67 2.79
C ALA A 204 2.39 -5.70 1.68
N VAL A 205 1.68 -4.59 1.47
CA VAL A 205 0.55 -4.52 0.52
C VAL A 205 0.91 -5.01 -0.88
N TYR A 206 2.10 -4.67 -1.40
CA TYR A 206 2.52 -5.14 -2.74
C TYR A 206 2.75 -6.65 -2.82
N GLU A 207 3.16 -7.27 -1.73
CA GLU A 207 3.35 -8.72 -1.63
C GLU A 207 2.01 -9.44 -1.54
N GLN A 208 1.06 -8.88 -0.76
CA GLN A 208 -0.31 -9.39 -0.69
C GLN A 208 -0.99 -9.31 -2.07
N GLU A 209 -0.80 -8.20 -2.78
CA GLU A 209 -1.29 -8.03 -4.15
C GLU A 209 -0.70 -9.06 -5.11
N MET A 210 0.60 -9.35 -5.00
CA MET A 210 1.26 -10.37 -5.81
C MET A 210 0.64 -11.75 -5.60
N LEU A 211 0.42 -12.14 -4.35
CA LEU A 211 -0.23 -13.41 -4.01
C LEU A 211 -1.69 -13.44 -4.48
N PHE A 212 -2.41 -12.32 -4.37
CA PHE A 212 -3.78 -12.22 -4.88
C PHE A 212 -3.85 -12.42 -6.40
N LEU A 213 -2.96 -11.76 -7.15
CA LEU A 213 -2.86 -11.95 -8.61
C LEU A 213 -2.44 -13.38 -8.98
N LEU A 214 -1.55 -13.99 -8.21
CA LEU A 214 -1.16 -15.39 -8.41
C LEU A 214 -2.33 -16.33 -8.17
N ALA A 215 -3.11 -16.11 -7.11
CA ALA A 215 -4.33 -16.87 -6.86
C ALA A 215 -5.35 -16.71 -7.99
N GLN A 216 -5.50 -15.51 -8.56
CA GLN A 216 -6.30 -15.26 -9.75
C GLN A 216 -5.80 -16.07 -10.95
N GLY A 217 -4.47 -16.11 -11.17
CA GLY A 217 -3.86 -16.89 -12.25
C GLY A 217 -4.08 -18.40 -12.10
N TYR A 218 -4.00 -18.93 -10.88
CA TYR A 218 -4.32 -20.34 -10.60
C TYR A 218 -5.79 -20.67 -10.86
N GLU A 219 -6.70 -19.80 -10.47
CA GLU A 219 -8.13 -20.01 -10.75
C GLU A 219 -8.40 -20.05 -12.25
N GLU A 220 -7.88 -19.10 -13.01
CA GLU A 220 -8.08 -19.04 -14.47
C GLU A 220 -7.44 -20.21 -15.22
N SER A 221 -6.40 -20.81 -14.64
CA SER A 221 -5.77 -22.05 -15.14
C SER A 221 -6.48 -23.33 -14.69
N GLY A 222 -7.59 -23.24 -13.94
CA GLY A 222 -8.31 -24.39 -13.41
C GLY A 222 -7.71 -25.02 -12.14
N GLU A 223 -6.65 -24.43 -11.57
CA GLU A 223 -5.98 -24.89 -10.36
C GLU A 223 -6.57 -24.27 -9.07
N SER A 224 -7.91 -24.23 -8.99
CA SER A 224 -8.64 -23.59 -7.88
C SER A 224 -8.22 -24.07 -6.48
N GLY A 225 -7.60 -25.27 -6.37
CA GLY A 225 -7.05 -25.77 -5.11
C GLY A 225 -5.93 -24.91 -4.57
N LYS A 226 -4.98 -24.55 -5.41
CA LYS A 226 -3.86 -23.67 -5.04
C LYS A 226 -4.33 -22.24 -4.80
N ALA A 227 -5.28 -21.76 -5.62
CA ALA A 227 -5.90 -20.45 -5.41
C ALA A 227 -6.50 -20.31 -4.00
N ILE A 228 -7.30 -21.30 -3.57
CA ILE A 228 -7.89 -21.33 -2.25
C ILE A 228 -6.82 -21.39 -1.15
N GLN A 229 -5.77 -22.20 -1.32
CA GLN A 229 -4.68 -22.26 -0.32
C GLN A 229 -4.05 -20.89 -0.09
N ILE A 230 -3.71 -20.16 -1.16
CA ILE A 230 -3.11 -18.83 -1.09
C ILE A 230 -4.09 -17.83 -0.47
N LEU A 231 -5.34 -17.79 -0.93
CA LEU A 231 -6.34 -16.86 -0.42
C LEU A 231 -6.71 -17.15 1.03
N THR A 232 -6.77 -18.43 1.44
CA THR A 232 -6.99 -18.80 2.84
C THR A 232 -5.82 -18.33 3.70
N TRP A 233 -4.59 -18.52 3.26
CA TRP A 233 -3.43 -18.05 3.98
C TRP A 233 -3.43 -16.52 4.12
N LEU A 234 -3.72 -15.77 3.05
CA LEU A 234 -3.87 -14.31 3.11
C LEU A 234 -4.99 -13.90 4.06
N TRP A 235 -6.14 -14.58 4.01
CA TRP A 235 -7.27 -14.30 4.91
C TRP A 235 -6.92 -14.53 6.37
N GLU A 236 -6.11 -15.53 6.67
CA GLU A 236 -5.66 -15.80 8.05
C GLU A 236 -4.68 -14.74 8.59
N GLN A 237 -4.06 -13.91 7.72
CA GLN A 237 -3.20 -12.79 8.18
C GLN A 237 -3.99 -11.77 9.02
N ARG A 238 -5.31 -11.65 8.84
CA ARG A 238 -6.19 -10.78 9.64
C ARG A 238 -6.09 -10.99 11.15
N LYS A 239 -5.68 -12.18 11.56
CA LYS A 239 -5.53 -12.56 12.99
C LYS A 239 -4.21 -12.10 13.61
N ARG A 240 -3.26 -11.66 12.79
CA ARG A 240 -1.89 -11.38 13.23
C ARG A 240 -1.64 -9.92 13.63
N GLY A 241 -2.68 -9.08 13.51
CA GLY A 241 -2.56 -7.66 13.76
C GLY A 241 -1.97 -6.92 12.56
N GLY A 242 -1.89 -5.62 12.66
CA GLY A 242 -1.50 -4.68 11.61
C GLY A 242 -2.47 -3.52 11.60
N ASP A 243 -2.24 -2.52 10.74
CA ASP A 243 -3.18 -1.43 10.56
C ASP A 243 -4.55 -1.98 10.11
N PRO A 244 -5.61 -1.79 10.91
CA PRO A 244 -6.93 -2.31 10.58
C PRO A 244 -7.42 -1.82 9.21
N GLU A 245 -7.17 -0.54 8.86
CA GLU A 245 -7.67 0.04 7.62
C GLU A 245 -6.98 -0.50 6.38
N GLU A 246 -5.64 -0.49 6.30
CA GLU A 246 -4.91 -1.01 5.14
C GLU A 246 -5.11 -2.51 4.95
N ASN A 247 -5.03 -3.28 6.03
CA ASN A 247 -5.28 -4.72 5.99
C ASN A 247 -6.72 -5.03 5.60
N THR A 248 -7.69 -4.28 6.11
CA THR A 248 -9.10 -4.49 5.78
C THR A 248 -9.38 -4.27 4.30
N ARG A 249 -8.75 -3.30 3.66
CA ARG A 249 -8.91 -3.03 2.22
C ARG A 249 -8.51 -4.22 1.36
N VAL A 250 -7.33 -4.78 1.57
CA VAL A 250 -6.85 -5.95 0.83
C VAL A 250 -7.65 -7.19 1.18
N LEU A 251 -7.88 -7.41 2.46
CA LEU A 251 -8.57 -8.60 2.96
C LEU A 251 -10.04 -8.65 2.55
N SER A 252 -10.71 -7.53 2.34
CA SER A 252 -12.07 -7.50 1.79
C SER A 252 -12.15 -8.15 0.41
N PHE A 253 -11.18 -7.91 -0.46
CA PHE A 253 -11.14 -8.54 -1.79
C PHE A 253 -10.67 -9.98 -1.74
N VAL A 254 -9.74 -10.29 -0.83
CA VAL A 254 -9.34 -11.70 -0.57
C VAL A 254 -10.57 -12.49 -0.10
N ALA A 255 -11.35 -11.98 0.85
CA ALA A 255 -12.57 -12.60 1.34
C ALA A 255 -13.62 -12.73 0.24
N TRP A 256 -13.86 -11.67 -0.53
CA TRP A 256 -14.78 -11.68 -1.66
C TRP A 256 -14.45 -12.79 -2.66
N LYS A 257 -13.16 -12.95 -3.00
CA LYS A 257 -12.71 -13.98 -3.93
C LYS A 257 -12.77 -15.38 -3.32
N LEU A 258 -12.29 -15.53 -2.09
CA LEU A 258 -12.29 -16.80 -1.37
C LEU A 258 -13.72 -17.34 -1.16
N ALA A 259 -14.65 -16.46 -0.78
CA ALA A 259 -16.06 -16.83 -0.63
C ALA A 259 -16.66 -17.36 -1.96
N ALA A 260 -16.35 -16.72 -3.09
CA ALA A 260 -16.80 -17.20 -4.40
C ALA A 260 -16.28 -18.61 -4.72
N LEU A 261 -14.99 -18.88 -4.43
CA LEU A 261 -14.39 -20.18 -4.66
C LEU A 261 -14.91 -21.27 -3.71
N GLU A 262 -15.16 -20.94 -2.43
CA GLU A 262 -15.77 -21.88 -1.48
C GLU A 262 -17.23 -22.16 -1.87
N TRP A 263 -17.98 -21.16 -2.33
CA TRP A 263 -19.32 -21.34 -2.86
C TRP A 263 -19.38 -22.30 -4.05
N SER A 264 -18.48 -22.13 -5.02
CA SER A 264 -18.39 -23.01 -6.22
C SER A 264 -18.09 -24.46 -5.84
N ARG A 265 -17.45 -24.68 -4.68
CA ARG A 265 -17.18 -26.00 -4.09
C ARG A 265 -18.31 -26.54 -3.20
N LYS A 266 -19.48 -25.90 -3.22
CA LYS A 266 -20.68 -26.26 -2.42
C LYS A 266 -20.45 -26.14 -0.90
N ARG A 267 -19.48 -25.31 -0.47
CA ARG A 267 -19.24 -24.99 0.93
C ARG A 267 -19.92 -23.68 1.30
N GLN A 268 -21.25 -23.69 1.20
CA GLN A 268 -22.09 -22.49 1.29
C GLN A 268 -21.99 -21.78 2.63
N GLU A 269 -22.05 -22.53 3.74
CA GLU A 269 -21.92 -21.98 5.09
C GLU A 269 -20.61 -21.22 5.27
N LYS A 270 -19.50 -21.84 4.87
CA LYS A 270 -18.18 -21.20 4.95
C LYS A 270 -18.06 -19.97 4.08
N ALA A 271 -18.66 -19.97 2.89
CA ALA A 271 -18.67 -18.82 2.01
C ALA A 271 -19.43 -17.64 2.61
N MET A 272 -20.57 -17.91 3.24
CA MET A 272 -21.37 -16.92 3.95
C MET A 272 -20.65 -16.36 5.18
N GLU A 273 -20.02 -17.22 5.98
CA GLU A 273 -19.22 -16.84 7.15
C GLU A 273 -18.06 -15.89 6.77
N ILE A 274 -17.31 -16.23 5.73
CA ILE A 274 -16.20 -15.39 5.23
C ILE A 274 -16.73 -14.01 4.79
N CYS A 275 -17.83 -13.96 4.03
CA CYS A 275 -18.44 -12.70 3.61
C CYS A 275 -18.87 -11.85 4.81
N GLN A 276 -19.55 -12.46 5.78
CA GLN A 276 -20.06 -11.74 6.94
C GLN A 276 -18.91 -11.19 7.79
N GLU A 277 -17.91 -12.02 8.11
CA GLU A 277 -16.74 -11.56 8.88
C GLU A 277 -16.03 -10.39 8.17
N ALA A 278 -15.92 -10.44 6.83
CA ALA A 278 -15.29 -9.37 6.07
C ALA A 278 -16.11 -8.08 6.06
N ILE A 279 -17.44 -8.18 6.01
CA ILE A 279 -18.36 -7.04 6.12
C ILE A 279 -18.23 -6.39 7.50
N ASP A 280 -18.32 -7.19 8.57
CA ASP A 280 -18.22 -6.70 9.94
C ASP A 280 -16.89 -5.97 10.20
N ARG A 281 -15.78 -6.52 9.70
CA ARG A 281 -14.46 -5.88 9.77
C ARG A 281 -14.38 -4.57 8.99
N SER A 282 -15.00 -4.53 7.80
CA SER A 282 -15.00 -3.31 6.98
C SER A 282 -15.78 -2.19 7.69
N ILE A 283 -16.87 -2.53 8.35
CA ILE A 283 -17.67 -1.59 9.14
C ILE A 283 -16.87 -1.11 10.37
N GLN A 284 -16.26 -2.03 11.13
CA GLN A 284 -15.45 -1.70 12.31
C GLN A 284 -14.24 -0.81 11.99
N ALA A 285 -13.65 -1.01 10.81
CA ALA A 285 -12.50 -0.21 10.34
C ALA A 285 -12.92 1.06 9.58
N GLU A 286 -14.22 1.38 9.55
CA GLU A 286 -14.80 2.50 8.78
C GLU A 286 -14.35 2.54 7.31
N SER A 287 -14.02 1.35 6.77
CA SER A 287 -13.47 1.18 5.43
C SER A 287 -14.57 0.80 4.44
N PHE A 288 -15.06 1.77 3.69
CA PHE A 288 -16.07 1.54 2.65
C PHE A 288 -15.53 0.88 1.38
N ARG A 289 -14.20 0.91 1.17
CA ARG A 289 -13.58 0.26 0.01
C ARG A 289 -13.63 -1.27 0.19
N GLY A 290 -14.15 -1.96 -0.80
CA GLY A 290 -14.35 -3.41 -0.75
C GLY A 290 -15.63 -3.86 -0.06
N LEU A 291 -16.33 -2.97 0.68
CA LEU A 291 -17.60 -3.30 1.34
C LEU A 291 -18.70 -3.59 0.31
N LEU A 292 -18.85 -2.74 -0.70
CA LEU A 292 -19.87 -2.90 -1.73
C LEU A 292 -19.80 -4.24 -2.50
N PRO A 293 -18.62 -4.69 -2.98
CA PRO A 293 -18.47 -6.03 -3.56
C PRO A 293 -18.89 -7.16 -2.61
N LEU A 294 -18.55 -7.05 -1.33
CA LEU A 294 -18.92 -8.05 -0.32
C LEU A 294 -20.44 -8.09 -0.07
N LEU A 295 -21.09 -6.94 0.06
CA LEU A 295 -22.54 -6.85 0.23
C LEU A 295 -23.29 -7.45 -0.99
N LYS A 296 -22.88 -7.09 -2.20
CA LYS A 296 -23.43 -7.67 -3.43
C LYS A 296 -23.22 -9.19 -3.48
N ARG A 297 -22.05 -9.68 -3.08
CA ARG A 297 -21.75 -11.11 -3.04
C ARG A 297 -22.60 -11.85 -2.02
N ARG A 298 -22.76 -11.30 -0.83
CA ARG A 298 -23.59 -11.87 0.21
C ARG A 298 -25.06 -11.94 -0.23
N LEU A 299 -25.60 -10.85 -0.74
CA LEU A 299 -26.96 -10.82 -1.27
C LEU A 299 -27.18 -11.87 -2.38
N PHE A 300 -26.21 -12.02 -3.27
CA PHE A 300 -26.25 -13.08 -4.27
C PHE A 300 -26.36 -14.48 -3.64
N PHE A 301 -25.58 -14.80 -2.63
CA PHE A 301 -25.63 -16.08 -1.95
C PHE A 301 -26.97 -16.30 -1.24
N GLU A 302 -27.50 -15.30 -0.54
CA GLU A 302 -28.79 -15.36 0.15
C GLU A 302 -29.94 -15.63 -0.83
N LYS A 303 -29.94 -14.96 -1.98
CA LYS A 303 -30.94 -15.23 -3.06
C LYS A 303 -30.84 -16.65 -3.59
N GLN A 304 -29.64 -17.21 -3.73
CA GLN A 304 -29.48 -18.60 -4.16
C GLN A 304 -29.98 -19.62 -3.11
N LEU A 305 -29.84 -19.28 -1.83
CA LEU A 305 -30.35 -20.09 -0.72
C LEU A 305 -31.85 -19.92 -0.46
N LYS A 306 -32.52 -19.01 -1.20
CA LYS A 306 -33.94 -18.68 -1.03
C LYS A 306 -34.30 -18.27 0.43
N CYS A 307 -33.39 -17.53 1.09
CA CYS A 307 -33.67 -16.91 2.37
C CYS A 307 -34.75 -15.83 2.24
N ASN A 308 -35.15 -15.22 3.34
CA ASN A 308 -36.29 -14.30 3.46
C ASN A 308 -36.32 -13.16 2.41
N GLN A 309 -37.36 -13.04 1.61
CA GLN A 309 -37.45 -12.09 0.49
C GLN A 309 -37.55 -10.63 0.94
N GLU A 310 -38.18 -10.37 2.10
CA GLU A 310 -38.31 -8.99 2.62
C GLU A 310 -36.94 -8.41 3.01
N GLU A 311 -36.01 -9.25 3.52
CA GLU A 311 -34.67 -8.83 3.84
C GLU A 311 -33.84 -8.51 2.58
N TRP A 312 -34.09 -9.17 1.45
CA TRP A 312 -33.39 -8.88 0.19
C TRP A 312 -33.72 -7.50 -0.37
N ASP A 313 -35.00 -7.11 -0.32
CA ASP A 313 -35.45 -5.81 -0.84
C ASP A 313 -34.82 -4.66 -0.04
N GLU A 314 -34.67 -4.81 1.28
CA GLU A 314 -33.98 -3.83 2.11
C GLU A 314 -32.47 -3.78 1.83
N GLN A 315 -31.84 -4.94 1.68
CA GLN A 315 -30.41 -5.01 1.34
C GLN A 315 -30.14 -4.43 -0.06
N GLU A 316 -30.97 -4.74 -1.07
CA GLU A 316 -30.84 -4.16 -2.42
C GLU A 316 -30.96 -2.65 -2.39
N LYS A 317 -31.88 -2.12 -1.61
CA LYS A 317 -32.04 -0.68 -1.43
C LYS A 317 -30.79 -0.06 -0.79
N THR A 318 -30.28 -0.67 0.26
CA THR A 318 -29.05 -0.22 0.93
C THR A 318 -27.85 -0.25 -0.02
N ILE A 319 -27.68 -1.33 -0.77
CA ILE A 319 -26.61 -1.46 -1.78
C ILE A 319 -26.75 -0.39 -2.86
N GLY A 320 -28.01 -0.12 -3.32
CA GLY A 320 -28.28 0.93 -4.29
C GLY A 320 -27.88 2.32 -3.79
N MET A 321 -28.22 2.65 -2.55
CA MET A 321 -27.81 3.91 -1.92
C MET A 321 -26.29 4.07 -1.83
N ILE A 322 -25.57 3.00 -1.47
CA ILE A 322 -24.10 3.00 -1.42
C ILE A 322 -23.50 3.18 -2.82
N ASP A 323 -24.06 2.50 -3.83
CA ASP A 323 -23.62 2.65 -5.23
C ASP A 323 -23.80 4.10 -5.74
N GLU A 324 -24.96 4.72 -5.41
CA GLU A 324 -25.24 6.13 -5.76
C GLU A 324 -24.24 7.08 -5.10
N LEU A 325 -23.92 6.88 -3.81
CA LEU A 325 -22.90 7.67 -3.11
C LEU A 325 -21.53 7.55 -3.77
N PHE A 326 -21.08 6.34 -4.11
CA PHE A 326 -19.82 6.15 -4.79
C PHE A 326 -19.79 6.83 -6.17
N ALA A 327 -20.92 6.81 -6.90
CA ALA A 327 -21.05 7.48 -8.18
C ALA A 327 -21.02 9.02 -8.04
N GLU A 328 -21.72 9.58 -7.07
CA GLU A 328 -21.76 11.01 -6.77
C GLU A 328 -20.37 11.56 -6.44
N PHE A 329 -19.62 10.88 -5.58
CA PHE A 329 -18.27 11.27 -5.19
C PHE A 329 -17.19 10.80 -6.16
N GLN A 330 -17.53 10.18 -7.28
CA GLN A 330 -16.62 9.62 -8.29
C GLN A 330 -15.55 8.68 -7.70
N VAL A 331 -15.89 7.96 -6.65
CA VAL A 331 -15.03 6.99 -6.00
C VAL A 331 -15.23 5.62 -6.63
N ASN A 332 -14.14 4.96 -7.01
CA ASN A 332 -14.19 3.59 -7.49
C ASN A 332 -14.27 2.61 -6.28
N PRO A 333 -15.43 1.96 -6.02
CA PRO A 333 -15.59 1.03 -4.91
C PRO A 333 -14.77 -0.25 -5.08
N TYR A 334 -14.30 -0.53 -6.28
CA TYR A 334 -13.47 -1.68 -6.64
C TYR A 334 -11.98 -1.34 -6.70
N GLY A 335 -11.60 -0.14 -6.30
CA GLY A 335 -10.21 0.29 -6.22
C GLY A 335 -9.48 -0.41 -5.08
N LEU A 336 -8.87 -1.56 -5.38
CA LEU A 336 -8.23 -2.46 -4.41
C LEU A 336 -7.10 -1.83 -3.62
N PHE A 337 -6.21 -1.18 -4.32
CA PHE A 337 -4.95 -0.73 -3.74
C PHE A 337 -4.84 0.77 -3.92
N ALA A 338 -5.11 1.53 -2.86
CA ALA A 338 -4.85 2.96 -2.85
C ALA A 338 -3.37 3.21 -2.56
N LEU A 339 -2.78 4.15 -3.28
CA LEU A 339 -1.50 4.73 -2.89
C LEU A 339 -1.78 5.97 -2.05
N THR A 340 -2.02 5.78 -0.76
CA THR A 340 -2.35 6.87 0.17
C THR A 340 -1.13 7.47 0.85
N THR A 341 0.00 6.79 0.78
CA THR A 341 1.15 7.02 1.64
C THR A 341 1.99 8.26 1.32
N PHE A 342 1.72 8.98 0.23
CA PHE A 342 2.47 10.21 -0.12
C PHE A 342 1.78 11.51 0.27
N GLU A 343 0.63 11.47 0.93
CA GLU A 343 -0.06 12.67 1.41
C GLU A 343 0.77 13.40 2.48
N ASN A 344 1.57 12.66 3.25
CA ASN A 344 2.46 13.18 4.29
C ASN A 344 3.91 13.36 3.80
N ALA A 345 4.16 13.32 2.49
CA ALA A 345 5.49 13.51 1.93
C ALA A 345 5.68 14.93 1.40
N ARG A 346 6.79 15.56 1.78
CA ARG A 346 7.16 16.91 1.34
C ARG A 346 8.48 16.88 0.58
N ILE A 347 8.58 17.61 -0.52
CA ILE A 347 9.80 17.67 -1.33
C ILE A 347 10.85 18.49 -0.59
N ALA A 348 11.95 17.87 -0.22
CA ALA A 348 13.01 18.47 0.58
C ALA A 348 13.55 19.79 0.00
N ASP A 349 13.77 19.83 -1.32
CA ASP A 349 14.31 21.02 -2.00
C ASP A 349 13.36 22.22 -1.92
N GLU A 350 12.05 21.95 -2.00
CA GLU A 350 11.02 22.99 -1.90
C GLU A 350 10.91 23.52 -0.47
N ILE A 351 10.93 22.63 0.53
CA ILE A 351 10.86 23.01 1.94
C ILE A 351 12.08 23.84 2.35
N ILE A 352 13.29 23.42 1.98
CA ILE A 352 14.51 24.18 2.26
C ILE A 352 14.39 25.62 1.73
N ARG A 353 13.90 25.79 0.51
CA ARG A 353 13.70 27.09 -0.12
C ARG A 353 12.62 27.94 0.58
N ILE A 354 11.48 27.34 0.91
CA ILE A 354 10.34 28.00 1.55
C ILE A 354 10.74 28.45 2.94
N ARG A 355 11.23 27.56 3.79
CA ARG A 355 11.60 27.84 5.18
C ARG A 355 12.71 28.87 5.31
N ARG A 356 13.73 28.79 4.42
CA ARG A 356 14.76 29.83 4.38
C ARG A 356 14.16 31.23 4.18
N LYS A 357 13.20 31.36 3.25
CA LYS A 357 12.54 32.65 2.97
C LYS A 357 11.66 33.10 4.13
N GLU A 358 10.89 32.22 4.73
CA GLU A 358 10.04 32.50 5.88
C GLU A 358 10.87 32.99 7.07
N GLN A 359 12.01 32.37 7.32
CA GLN A 359 12.95 32.78 8.37
C GLN A 359 13.86 33.97 8.00
N ASN A 360 13.67 34.55 6.80
CA ASN A 360 14.47 35.67 6.29
C ASN A 360 15.99 35.38 6.28
N LEU A 361 16.40 34.12 6.14
CA LEU A 361 17.81 33.73 6.08
C LEU A 361 18.39 33.98 4.67
N THR A 362 19.60 34.56 4.64
CA THR A 362 20.36 34.66 3.39
C THR A 362 20.85 33.28 2.94
N GLN A 363 21.09 33.13 1.64
CA GLN A 363 21.67 31.89 1.10
C GLN A 363 23.02 31.57 1.75
N THR A 364 23.85 32.59 1.98
CA THR A 364 25.15 32.46 2.65
C THR A 364 25.01 31.96 4.08
N LYS A 365 24.10 32.57 4.86
CA LYS A 365 23.90 32.19 6.27
C LYS A 365 23.39 30.74 6.41
N LEU A 366 22.45 30.33 5.55
CA LEU A 366 21.94 28.95 5.61
C LEU A 366 22.99 27.93 5.17
N SER A 367 23.81 28.25 4.16
CA SER A 367 24.81 27.31 3.61
C SER A 367 26.13 27.27 4.38
N GLU A 368 26.37 28.19 5.32
CA GLU A 368 27.64 28.32 6.05
C GLU A 368 28.08 27.00 6.70
N GLY A 369 29.31 26.57 6.42
CA GLY A 369 29.88 25.31 6.93
C GLY A 369 29.26 24.02 6.37
N ILE A 370 28.29 24.10 5.46
CA ILE A 370 27.68 22.95 4.78
C ILE A 370 28.12 22.89 3.32
N LEU A 371 28.06 24.02 2.62
CA LEU A 371 28.44 24.15 1.21
C LEU A 371 28.72 25.61 0.86
N GLU A 372 29.48 25.80 -0.22
CA GLU A 372 29.78 27.13 -0.74
C GLU A 372 28.48 27.87 -1.20
N PRO A 373 28.38 29.19 -0.96
CA PRO A 373 27.19 29.99 -1.30
C PRO A 373 26.77 29.87 -2.77
N GLU A 374 27.73 29.83 -3.70
CA GLU A 374 27.43 29.62 -5.13
C GLU A 374 26.80 28.25 -5.40
N SER A 375 27.27 27.23 -4.70
CA SER A 375 26.72 25.87 -4.80
C SER A 375 25.30 25.80 -4.27
N TYR A 376 25.03 26.52 -3.18
CA TYR A 376 23.70 26.65 -2.63
C TYR A 376 22.76 27.41 -3.59
N SER A 377 23.23 28.53 -4.15
CA SER A 377 22.46 29.31 -5.10
C SER A 377 22.08 28.47 -6.36
N ARG A 378 23.03 27.71 -6.87
CA ARG A 378 22.74 26.78 -7.99
C ARG A 378 21.74 25.67 -7.61
N PHE A 379 21.80 25.19 -6.38
CA PHE A 379 20.84 24.21 -5.85
C PHE A 379 19.44 24.85 -5.77
N GLU A 380 19.30 26.01 -5.17
CA GLU A 380 18.01 26.70 -5.01
C GLU A 380 17.36 27.08 -6.34
N CYS A 381 18.18 27.30 -7.39
CA CYS A 381 17.73 27.53 -8.78
C CYS A 381 17.49 26.23 -9.57
N GLY A 382 17.58 25.05 -8.97
CA GLY A 382 17.41 23.77 -9.63
C GLY A 382 18.54 23.36 -10.58
N LYS A 383 19.64 24.13 -10.63
CA LYS A 383 20.80 23.88 -11.52
C LYS A 383 21.80 22.87 -10.95
N ARG A 384 21.65 22.46 -9.70
CA ARG A 384 22.52 21.51 -9.02
C ARG A 384 21.71 20.69 -8.02
N LYS A 385 21.96 19.37 -8.00
CA LYS A 385 21.43 18.48 -6.96
C LYS A 385 22.41 18.38 -5.80
N LEU A 386 21.90 18.31 -4.58
CA LEU A 386 22.67 18.05 -3.38
C LEU A 386 22.47 16.59 -2.95
N ARG A 387 23.49 16.02 -2.33
CA ARG A 387 23.36 14.71 -1.67
C ARG A 387 22.49 14.85 -0.43
N TRP A 388 21.70 13.83 -0.12
CA TRP A 388 20.77 13.80 1.02
C TRP A 388 21.42 14.28 2.33
N LYS A 389 22.63 13.80 2.65
CA LYS A 389 23.38 14.22 3.85
C LYS A 389 23.54 15.74 3.98
N LYS A 390 23.66 16.47 2.87
CA LYS A 390 23.74 17.95 2.89
C LYS A 390 22.34 18.58 3.03
N LYS A 391 21.32 18.02 2.40
CA LYS A 391 19.94 18.46 2.53
C LYS A 391 19.46 18.29 3.99
N LYS A 392 19.74 17.14 4.61
CA LYS A 392 19.44 16.86 6.01
C LYS A 392 20.04 17.95 6.93
N LYS A 393 21.31 18.33 6.75
CA LYS A 393 21.94 19.41 7.53
C LYS A 393 21.30 20.79 7.31
N LEU A 394 20.84 21.07 6.08
CA LEU A 394 20.12 22.32 5.80
C LEU A 394 18.74 22.34 6.47
N LEU A 395 18.01 21.24 6.42
CA LEU A 395 16.72 21.06 7.09
C LEU A 395 16.88 21.20 8.61
N GLU A 396 17.85 20.52 9.21
CA GLU A 396 18.17 20.62 10.64
C GLU A 396 18.45 22.08 11.06
N ARG A 397 19.22 22.84 10.25
CA ARG A 397 19.52 24.26 10.51
C ARG A 397 18.27 25.15 10.41
N LEU A 398 17.30 24.77 9.62
CA LEU A 398 16.00 25.44 9.50
C LEU A 398 15.01 25.04 10.60
N GLY A 399 15.43 24.19 11.56
CA GLY A 399 14.55 23.64 12.59
C GLY A 399 13.64 22.53 12.08
N GLU A 400 13.79 22.14 10.81
CA GLU A 400 13.05 21.04 10.24
C GLU A 400 13.71 19.72 10.64
N ARG A 401 13.09 18.99 11.54
CA ARG A 401 13.50 17.64 11.88
C ARG A 401 13.02 16.72 10.76
N GLY A 402 13.95 16.06 10.05
CA GLY A 402 13.59 15.03 9.08
C GLY A 402 12.81 13.91 9.74
N ASN A 403 11.81 13.36 9.05
CA ASN A 403 11.00 12.23 9.49
C ASN A 403 10.39 12.41 10.89
N LYS A 404 9.32 13.16 10.98
CA LYS A 404 8.52 13.27 12.20
C LYS A 404 7.59 12.08 12.29
N VAL A 405 7.69 11.31 13.35
CA VAL A 405 6.67 10.34 13.71
C VAL A 405 5.53 11.11 14.37
N THR A 406 4.44 11.27 13.64
CA THR A 406 3.19 11.79 14.21
C THR A 406 2.47 10.59 14.79
N LEU A 407 2.37 10.49 16.09
CA LEU A 407 1.47 9.52 16.72
C LEU A 407 0.05 9.98 16.39
N LEU A 408 -0.62 9.33 15.47
CA LEU A 408 -2.06 9.41 15.32
C LEU A 408 -2.65 8.62 16.48
N LEU A 409 -3.22 9.33 17.43
CA LEU A 409 -4.00 8.72 18.50
C LEU A 409 -5.43 8.57 17.98
N GLU A 410 -5.80 7.37 17.55
CA GLU A 410 -7.19 7.01 17.32
C GLU A 410 -7.82 6.70 18.68
N SER A 411 -8.61 7.60 19.20
CA SER A 411 -9.39 7.39 20.42
C SER A 411 -10.76 8.04 20.26
N ASP A 412 -11.80 7.29 20.57
CA ASP A 412 -13.17 7.80 20.67
C ASP A 412 -13.43 8.50 22.01
N ASP A 413 -12.44 8.53 22.89
CA ASP A 413 -12.51 9.21 24.18
C ASP A 413 -12.20 10.69 24.00
N PRO A 414 -13.17 11.60 24.21
CA PRO A 414 -12.99 13.04 24.05
C PRO A 414 -11.86 13.63 24.91
N ASP A 415 -11.66 13.09 26.10
CA ASP A 415 -10.64 13.57 27.04
C ASP A 415 -9.22 13.22 26.52
N VAL A 416 -9.06 12.04 25.91
CA VAL A 416 -7.81 11.61 25.28
C VAL A 416 -7.50 12.44 24.04
N VAL A 417 -8.52 12.74 23.22
CA VAL A 417 -8.37 13.58 22.02
C VAL A 417 -7.99 15.02 22.40
N GLU A 418 -8.62 15.58 23.44
CA GLU A 418 -8.32 16.93 23.92
C GLU A 418 -6.89 17.03 24.49
N GLU A 419 -6.46 16.06 25.29
CA GLU A 419 -5.09 16.01 25.83
C GLU A 419 -4.05 15.82 24.71
N TYR A 420 -4.35 15.01 23.71
CA TYR A 420 -3.49 14.84 22.54
C TYR A 420 -3.35 16.16 21.74
N GLN A 421 -4.45 16.86 21.49
CA GLN A 421 -4.43 18.18 20.84
C GLN A 421 -3.62 19.19 21.66
N ARG A 422 -3.77 19.17 22.99
CA ARG A 422 -3.01 20.02 23.90
C ARG A 422 -1.51 19.74 23.86
N ILE A 423 -1.12 18.46 23.78
CA ILE A 423 0.29 18.06 23.62
C ILE A 423 0.84 18.51 22.26
N GLN A 424 0.06 18.35 21.18
CA GLN A 424 0.46 18.83 19.87
C GLN A 424 0.62 20.36 19.84
N ASP A 425 -0.30 21.11 20.44
CA ASP A 425 -0.24 22.56 20.51
C ASP A 425 0.96 23.04 21.32
N CYS A 426 1.30 22.36 22.42
CA CYS A 426 2.53 22.64 23.19
C CYS A 426 3.79 22.36 22.37
N ALA A 427 3.84 21.22 21.67
CA ALA A 427 4.96 20.86 20.79
C ALA A 427 5.13 21.84 19.61
N TYR A 428 4.03 22.43 19.13
CA TYR A 428 4.08 23.50 18.13
C TYR A 428 4.54 24.83 18.70
N ARG A 429 4.15 25.21 19.93
CA ARG A 429 4.54 26.45 20.58
C ARG A 429 6.01 26.47 20.97
N ASP A 430 6.53 25.36 21.50
CA ASP A 430 7.97 25.24 21.83
C ASP A 430 8.89 25.29 20.59
N GLN A 431 8.32 25.25 19.38
CA GLN A 431 9.08 25.41 18.13
C GLN A 431 9.13 26.85 17.62
N TYR A 432 8.38 27.77 18.20
CA TYR A 432 8.25 29.17 17.75
C TYR A 432 8.66 30.23 18.81
N ASP A 433 8.95 29.84 20.05
CA ASP A 433 9.58 30.64 21.07
C ASP A 433 11.07 30.28 21.21
#